data_7a718937ebead66b1001a514c3a18cf1
#
_entry.id   7a718937ebead66b1001a514c3a18cf1
#
_cell.length_a   1.000
_cell.length_b   1.000
_cell.length_c   1.000
_cell.angle_alpha   90.00
_cell.angle_beta   90.00
_cell.angle_gamma   90.00
#
_symmetry.space_group_name_H-M   'P 1'
#
loop_
_entity.id
_entity.type
_entity.pdbx_description
1 polymer ?
#
loop_
_entity_poly.entity_id
_entity_poly.type
_entity_poly.pdbx_seq_one_letter_code
_entity_poly.pdbx_strand_id
1 'polypeptide(L)'
;ELRLVTGCNVENASYGVGLCAECGLVSALHASGGGRLIAVSIVGGDGEPLVPCGRCRQLLFEHGGPDLLVETPRGILAVRQILPDAFGPQDLKEY
;
A
#
# COMPACT_ATOMS: atom_id res chain seq x y z
N GLU A 1 -8.67 17.80 2.78
CA GLU A 1 -7.67 17.94 3.82
C GLU A 1 -6.79 16.70 3.91
N LEU A 2 -5.48 16.89 3.97
CA LEU A 2 -4.52 15.77 3.99
C LEU A 2 -4.26 15.32 5.43
N ARG A 3 -4.05 14.03 5.56
CA ARG A 3 -3.77 13.39 6.84
C ARG A 3 -2.67 12.37 6.65
N LEU A 4 -1.73 12.31 7.58
CA LEU A 4 -0.65 11.33 7.57
C LEU A 4 -1.06 10.11 8.36
N VAL A 5 -0.91 8.92 7.78
CA VAL A 5 -1.07 7.65 8.50
C VAL A 5 0.20 6.84 8.33
N THR A 6 0.56 6.07 9.35
CA THR A 6 1.81 5.31 9.35
C THR A 6 1.57 3.87 9.77
N GLY A 7 2.51 3.01 9.41
CA GLY A 7 2.53 1.62 9.83
C GLY A 7 3.96 1.11 9.82
N CYS A 8 4.19 -0.01 10.48
CA CYS A 8 5.51 -0.65 10.48
C CYS A 8 5.36 -2.13 10.25
N ASN A 9 6.45 -2.74 9.73
CA ASN A 9 6.50 -4.18 9.52
C ASN A 9 6.58 -4.89 10.88
N VAL A 10 5.79 -5.94 11.04
CA VAL A 10 5.79 -6.77 12.24
C VAL A 10 5.98 -8.22 11.83
N GLU A 11 7.09 -8.83 12.29
CA GLU A 11 7.38 -10.21 12.04
C GLU A 11 6.74 -11.11 13.08
N ASN A 12 6.49 -12.36 12.70
CA ASN A 12 5.90 -13.33 13.58
C ASN A 12 6.51 -14.71 13.29
N ALA A 13 6.71 -15.51 14.31
CA ALA A 13 7.21 -16.87 14.11
C ALA A 13 6.24 -17.67 13.24
N SER A 14 4.96 -17.40 13.33
CA SER A 14 3.97 -17.91 12.39
C SER A 14 3.91 -16.91 11.22
N TYR A 15 4.54 -17.26 10.11
CA TYR A 15 4.74 -16.33 8.99
C TYR A 15 3.43 -15.83 8.41
N GLY A 16 2.37 -16.61 8.48
CA GLY A 16 1.09 -16.21 7.93
C GLY A 16 0.41 -15.04 8.65
N VAL A 17 0.85 -14.71 9.87
CA VAL A 17 0.29 -13.58 10.61
C VAL A 17 1.25 -12.41 10.73
N GLY A 18 2.36 -12.44 10.00
CA GLY A 18 3.23 -11.28 9.90
C GLY A 18 2.50 -10.15 9.16
N LEU A 19 2.85 -8.90 9.49
CA LEU A 19 2.19 -7.74 8.91
C LEU A 19 3.22 -6.86 8.20
N CYS A 20 2.99 -6.59 6.92
CA CYS A 20 3.75 -5.57 6.21
C CYS A 20 3.36 -4.19 6.73
N ALA A 21 4.27 -3.22 6.63
CA ALA A 21 3.99 -1.86 7.05
C ALA A 21 2.76 -1.28 6.37
N GLU A 22 2.53 -1.66 5.11
CA GLU A 22 1.38 -1.17 4.34
C GLU A 22 0.06 -1.63 4.94
N CYS A 23 0.01 -2.85 5.51
CA CYS A 23 -1.19 -3.30 6.21
C CYS A 23 -1.50 -2.39 7.39
N GLY A 24 -0.48 -1.99 8.13
CA GLY A 24 -0.65 -1.10 9.28
C GLY A 24 -1.15 0.27 8.89
N LEU A 25 -0.60 0.86 7.83
CA LEU A 25 -1.04 2.19 7.43
C LEU A 25 -2.45 2.19 6.85
N VAL A 26 -2.85 1.14 6.13
CA VAL A 26 -4.22 1.03 5.63
C VAL A 26 -5.20 0.85 6.79
N SER A 27 -4.83 0.04 7.79
CA SER A 27 -5.65 -0.10 8.99
C SER A 27 -5.79 1.24 9.71
N ALA A 28 -4.69 1.98 9.84
CA ALA A 28 -4.71 3.29 10.48
C ALA A 28 -5.57 4.30 9.71
N LEU A 29 -5.55 4.22 8.38
CA LEU A 29 -6.41 5.06 7.56
C LEU A 29 -7.88 4.86 7.92
N HIS A 30 -8.31 3.62 7.97
CA HIS A 30 -9.71 3.32 8.27
C HIS A 30 -10.07 3.61 9.73
N ALA A 31 -9.16 3.33 10.66
CA ALA A 31 -9.40 3.61 12.07
C ALA A 31 -9.52 5.11 12.37
N SER A 32 -8.91 5.95 11.55
CA SER A 32 -8.91 7.40 11.76
C SER A 32 -9.91 8.13 10.87
N GLY A 33 -10.88 7.42 10.30
CA GLY A 33 -11.96 8.06 9.58
C GLY A 33 -12.10 7.64 8.12
N GLY A 34 -11.20 6.81 7.63
CA GLY A 34 -11.26 6.34 6.25
C GLY A 34 -10.69 7.36 5.29
N GLY A 35 -11.10 7.24 4.04
CA GLY A 35 -10.59 8.09 2.98
C GLY A 35 -9.76 7.31 1.99
N ARG A 36 -8.98 8.02 1.21
CA ARG A 36 -8.26 7.45 0.08
C ARG A 36 -6.79 7.83 0.18
N LEU A 37 -5.92 6.86 -0.05
CA LEU A 37 -4.49 7.13 -0.12
C LEU A 37 -4.18 7.89 -1.40
N ILE A 38 -3.33 8.91 -1.32
CA ILE A 38 -2.91 9.66 -2.50
C ILE A 38 -1.40 9.56 -2.74
N ALA A 39 -0.62 9.25 -1.71
CA ALA A 39 0.82 9.06 -1.86
C ALA A 39 1.31 8.21 -0.71
N VAL A 40 2.30 7.35 -0.99
CA VAL A 40 2.87 6.47 0.03
C VAL A 40 4.37 6.36 -0.17
N SER A 41 5.10 6.26 0.95
CA SER A 41 6.53 6.00 0.94
C SER A 41 6.79 4.84 1.89
N ILE A 42 7.49 3.82 1.42
CA ILE A 42 7.91 2.67 2.20
C ILE A 42 9.42 2.69 2.25
N VAL A 43 10.00 2.61 3.44
CA VAL A 43 11.45 2.68 3.59
C VAL A 43 11.94 1.49 4.39
N GLY A 44 13.19 1.11 4.10
CA GLY A 44 13.88 0.08 4.88
C GLY A 44 14.53 0.65 6.13
N GLY A 45 15.26 -0.22 6.84
CA GLY A 45 15.96 0.18 8.06
C GLY A 45 17.04 1.23 7.83
N ASP A 46 17.53 1.34 6.59
CA ASP A 46 18.52 2.35 6.21
C ASP A 46 17.89 3.66 5.74
N GLY A 47 16.56 3.75 5.76
CA GLY A 47 15.86 4.96 5.32
C GLY A 47 15.67 5.08 3.82
N GLU A 48 16.13 4.09 3.04
CA GLU A 48 16.02 4.14 1.58
C GLU A 48 14.68 3.59 1.12
N PRO A 49 14.14 4.13 0.02
CA PRO A 49 12.85 3.66 -0.48
C PRO A 49 12.88 2.19 -0.90
N LEU A 50 11.79 1.49 -0.61
CA LEU A 50 11.57 0.11 -1.03
C LEU A 50 10.33 0.05 -1.90
N VAL A 51 10.35 -0.88 -2.87
CA VAL A 51 9.15 -1.17 -3.65
C VAL A 51 8.26 -2.09 -2.81
N PRO A 52 6.95 -1.80 -2.71
CA PRO A 52 6.05 -2.69 -1.99
C PRO A 52 5.99 -4.06 -2.67
N CYS A 53 5.84 -5.13 -1.87
CA CYS A 53 5.73 -6.48 -2.42
C CYS A 53 4.41 -6.61 -3.20
N GLY A 54 4.28 -7.69 -3.98
CA GLY A 54 3.11 -7.86 -4.84
C GLY A 54 1.79 -7.84 -4.09
N ARG A 55 1.74 -8.49 -2.92
CA ARG A 55 0.54 -8.48 -2.10
C ARG A 55 0.17 -7.06 -1.67
N CYS A 56 1.14 -6.27 -1.26
CA CYS A 56 0.88 -4.91 -0.82
C CYS A 56 0.55 -3.97 -1.98
N ARG A 57 1.05 -4.26 -3.19
CA ARG A 57 0.65 -3.48 -4.36
C ARG A 57 -0.86 -3.60 -4.59
N GLN A 58 -1.41 -4.79 -4.43
CA GLN A 58 -2.84 -5.00 -4.55
C GLN A 58 -3.60 -4.23 -3.47
N LEU A 59 -3.12 -4.31 -2.22
CA LEU A 59 -3.73 -3.60 -1.11
C LEU A 59 -3.74 -2.09 -1.38
N LEU A 60 -2.61 -1.54 -1.78
CA LEU A 60 -2.50 -0.12 -2.07
C LEU A 60 -3.39 0.29 -3.24
N PHE A 61 -3.46 -0.55 -4.27
CA PHE A 61 -4.32 -0.29 -5.42
C PHE A 61 -5.78 -0.15 -4.97
N GLU A 62 -6.25 -1.03 -4.09
CA GLU A 62 -7.65 -1.00 -3.69
C GLU A 62 -7.97 0.18 -2.77
N HIS A 63 -6.99 0.72 -2.07
CA HIS A 63 -7.23 1.83 -1.13
C HIS A 63 -6.72 3.18 -1.63
N GLY A 64 -6.09 3.23 -2.79
CA GLY A 64 -5.64 4.48 -3.39
C GLY A 64 -5.98 4.63 -4.86
N GLY A 65 -6.28 3.51 -5.52
CA GLY A 65 -6.56 3.51 -6.95
C GLY A 65 -5.30 3.50 -7.79
N PRO A 66 -5.47 3.46 -9.13
CA PRO A 66 -4.32 3.34 -10.03
C PRO A 66 -3.40 4.56 -10.04
N ASP A 67 -3.89 5.70 -9.61
CA ASP A 67 -3.13 6.95 -9.63
C ASP A 67 -2.39 7.23 -8.33
N LEU A 68 -2.50 6.34 -7.33
CA LEU A 68 -1.76 6.48 -6.07
C LEU A 68 -0.26 6.56 -6.37
N LEU A 69 0.40 7.56 -5.81
CA LEU A 69 1.82 7.76 -6.04
C LEU A 69 2.64 6.98 -5.01
N VAL A 70 3.66 6.29 -5.48
CA VAL A 70 4.53 5.46 -4.64
C VAL A 70 5.97 5.89 -4.87
N GLU A 71 6.66 6.22 -3.79
CA GLU A 71 8.09 6.50 -3.86
C GLU A 71 8.84 5.18 -3.98
N THR A 72 9.68 5.05 -5.02
CA THR A 72 10.45 3.83 -5.28
C THR A 72 11.90 4.18 -5.52
N PRO A 73 12.82 3.18 -5.52
CA PRO A 73 14.21 3.45 -5.88
C PRO A 73 14.37 4.05 -7.29
N ARG A 74 13.39 3.89 -8.17
CA ARG A 74 13.41 4.46 -9.51
C ARG A 74 12.70 5.81 -9.59
N GLY A 75 12.32 6.38 -8.45
CA GLY A 75 11.57 7.62 -8.40
C GLY A 75 10.12 7.40 -8.03
N ILE A 76 9.31 8.44 -8.19
CA ILE A 76 7.89 8.38 -7.83
C ILE A 76 7.11 7.82 -9.01
N LEU A 77 6.40 6.72 -8.79
CA LEU A 77 5.63 6.03 -9.81
C LEU A 77 4.17 5.92 -9.35
N ALA A 78 3.25 5.86 -10.30
CA ALA A 78 1.85 5.55 -9.98
C ALA A 78 1.71 4.05 -9.79
N VAL A 79 0.74 3.64 -8.96
CA VAL A 79 0.48 2.22 -8.70
C VAL A 79 0.24 1.45 -10.01
N ARG A 80 -0.45 2.05 -11.00
CA ARG A 80 -0.70 1.36 -12.26
C ARG A 80 0.58 0.95 -12.98
N GLN A 81 1.70 1.62 -12.69
CA GLN A 81 2.99 1.30 -13.31
C GLN A 81 3.68 0.11 -12.65
N ILE A 82 3.33 -0.20 -11.40
CA ILE A 82 3.90 -1.33 -10.68
C ILE A 82 2.90 -2.45 -10.42
N LEU A 83 1.65 -2.26 -10.84
CA LEU A 83 0.61 -3.28 -10.80
C LEU A 83 -0.26 -3.10 -12.06
N PRO A 84 0.30 -3.38 -13.25
CA PRO A 84 -0.47 -3.22 -14.49
C PRO A 84 -1.56 -4.28 -14.60
N ASP A 85 -2.65 -3.93 -15.28
CA ASP A 85 -3.75 -4.84 -15.53
C ASP A 85 -4.33 -5.44 -14.25
N ALA A 86 -4.48 -4.62 -13.22
CA ALA A 86 -4.85 -5.09 -11.89
C ALA A 86 -6.30 -5.56 -11.85
N PHE A 87 -6.52 -6.70 -11.18
CA PHE A 87 -7.85 -7.16 -10.82
C PHE A 87 -8.31 -6.32 -9.62
N GLY A 88 -9.53 -5.81 -9.66
CA GLY A 88 -10.03 -4.95 -8.60
C GLY A 88 -11.47 -5.27 -8.22
N PRO A 89 -12.00 -4.58 -7.21
CA PRO A 89 -13.37 -4.83 -6.75
C PRO A 89 -14.42 -4.71 -7.83
N GLN A 90 -14.22 -3.84 -8.81
CA GLN A 90 -15.16 -3.67 -9.90
C GLN A 90 -15.30 -4.93 -10.74
N ASP A 91 -14.31 -5.83 -10.70
CA ASP A 91 -14.34 -7.06 -11.47
C ASP A 91 -15.18 -8.14 -10.80
N LEU A 92 -15.50 -7.95 -9.52
CA LEU A 92 -16.26 -8.94 -8.75
C LEU A 92 -17.76 -8.88 -8.99
N LYS A 93 -18.25 -7.79 -9.58
CA LYS A 93 -19.68 -7.61 -9.76
C LYS A 93 -20.28 -8.57 -10.78
N GLU A 94 -19.43 -9.27 -11.51
CA GLU A 94 -19.87 -10.26 -12.51
C GLU A 94 -20.10 -11.64 -11.88
N TYR A 95 -19.83 -11.79 -10.60
CA TYR A 95 -20.00 -13.05 -9.91
C TYR A 95 -21.20 -12.97 -8.94
#